data_082a8cf1870a19982fadc813105a4439
#
_entry.id   082a8cf1870a19982fadc813105a4439
#
_cell.length_a   1.000
_cell.length_b   1.000
_cell.length_c   1.000
_cell.angle_alpha   90.00
_cell.angle_beta   90.00
_cell.angle_gamma   90.00
#
_symmetry.space_group_name_H-M   'P 1'
#
loop_
_entity.id
_entity.type
_entity.pdbx_description
1 polymer ?
#
loop_
_entity_poly.entity_id
_entity_poly.type
_entity_poly.pdbx_seq_one_letter_code
_entity_poly.pdbx_strand_id
1 'polypeptide(L)'
;PHISGLVKSLYESLTKTSRKDYVLVDHVIGRGDRVGIDKLREIYVSFIGRKNRFNEHLFAQLAAVIDSNLFYDEVVAIEEGEAPTFDVAMPETHSFWSNGIISHNTFLATAAMVSAQKQEGLAVFLDHENSFDVGLAVANGLNADEDDGQWVYKQPDTFEESVELIGTILKLVRDEELIPADAPICIVADSLASMVPNSKAEKFDKMAEGTAKDKDQLNMNDNTALARATSANFPTLALWARKYNACIIFLNQVRTKIGVMFGDPTTSPGGDSPKFYASVRIRLGASVMKDGKDKIGQDVGAECIKNKVAPPFGKCSWKFYFDPTRGLDVIESLVEHMLEEGYLPKNASGRVEIGDKKYTKSQIVDMYRDKPLPEIIAALQAIDERRTKESASAETEEA
;
A
#
# COMPACT_ATOMS: atom_id res chain seq x y z
N PRO A 1 -18.46 -20.30 -1.98
CA PRO A 1 -19.39 -21.16 -2.73
C PRO A 1 -19.96 -20.35 -3.89
N HIS A 2 -19.97 -20.93 -5.09
CA HIS A 2 -20.55 -20.32 -6.28
C HIS A 2 -21.99 -19.89 -5.96
N ILE A 3 -22.41 -18.70 -6.33
CA ILE A 3 -23.79 -18.20 -6.13
C ILE A 3 -24.81 -19.17 -6.73
N SER A 4 -24.52 -19.71 -7.90
CA SER A 4 -25.34 -20.77 -8.54
C SER A 4 -25.44 -22.03 -7.66
N GLY A 5 -24.36 -22.45 -7.02
CA GLY A 5 -24.37 -23.55 -6.06
C GLY A 5 -25.20 -23.26 -4.82
N LEU A 6 -25.13 -22.03 -4.28
CA LEU A 6 -25.93 -21.61 -3.14
C LEU A 6 -27.44 -21.60 -3.49
N VAL A 7 -27.81 -21.01 -4.63
CA VAL A 7 -29.19 -20.98 -5.11
C VAL A 7 -29.71 -22.39 -5.38
N LYS A 8 -28.88 -23.28 -5.95
CA LYS A 8 -29.22 -24.70 -6.17
C LYS A 8 -29.49 -25.41 -4.85
N SER A 9 -28.57 -25.30 -3.88
CA SER A 9 -28.73 -25.91 -2.54
C SER A 9 -29.97 -25.39 -1.84
N LEU A 10 -30.23 -24.09 -1.95
CA LEU A 10 -31.45 -23.50 -1.37
C LEU A 10 -32.70 -24.09 -2.04
N TYR A 11 -32.76 -24.12 -3.35
CA TYR A 11 -33.90 -24.70 -4.09
C TYR A 11 -34.17 -26.19 -3.75
N GLU A 12 -33.09 -26.99 -3.71
CA GLU A 12 -33.16 -28.40 -3.33
C GLU A 12 -33.62 -28.64 -1.88
N SER A 13 -33.35 -27.67 -0.98
CA SER A 13 -33.77 -27.71 0.44
C SER A 13 -35.26 -27.39 0.64
N LEU A 14 -35.93 -26.85 -0.38
CA LEU A 14 -37.34 -26.45 -0.27
C LEU A 14 -38.28 -27.67 -0.32
N THR A 15 -39.19 -27.73 0.63
CA THR A 15 -40.26 -28.72 0.61
C THR A 15 -41.35 -28.30 -0.36
N LYS A 16 -41.73 -29.19 -1.29
CA LYS A 16 -42.78 -28.98 -2.29
C LYS A 16 -42.48 -27.83 -3.27
N THR A 17 -41.57 -28.07 -4.18
CA THR A 17 -41.26 -27.14 -5.27
C THR A 17 -42.30 -27.26 -6.40
N SER A 18 -42.60 -26.15 -7.08
CA SER A 18 -43.50 -26.06 -8.21
C SER A 18 -42.73 -25.76 -9.50
N ARG A 19 -43.41 -25.91 -10.66
CA ARG A 19 -42.84 -25.51 -11.94
C ARG A 19 -42.51 -24.01 -11.99
N LYS A 20 -43.24 -23.17 -11.24
CA LYS A 20 -42.95 -21.74 -11.14
C LYS A 20 -41.64 -21.50 -10.38
N ASP A 21 -41.39 -22.24 -9.29
CA ASP A 21 -40.15 -22.17 -8.53
C ASP A 21 -38.97 -22.58 -9.39
N TYR A 22 -39.08 -23.61 -10.20
CA TYR A 22 -38.05 -24.04 -11.14
C TYR A 22 -37.75 -22.96 -12.16
N VAL A 23 -38.75 -22.37 -12.80
CA VAL A 23 -38.57 -21.30 -13.78
C VAL A 23 -37.86 -20.09 -13.18
N LEU A 24 -38.13 -19.79 -11.91
CA LEU A 24 -37.49 -18.69 -11.19
C LEU A 24 -35.97 -18.86 -11.06
N VAL A 25 -35.48 -20.08 -10.85
CA VAL A 25 -34.07 -20.40 -10.64
C VAL A 25 -33.36 -21.05 -11.84
N ASP A 26 -34.09 -21.39 -12.91
CA ASP A 26 -33.55 -22.11 -14.07
C ASP A 26 -32.36 -21.41 -14.73
N HIS A 27 -32.40 -20.07 -14.81
CA HIS A 27 -31.29 -19.27 -15.34
C HIS A 27 -30.01 -19.47 -14.56
N VAL A 28 -30.10 -19.57 -13.22
CA VAL A 28 -28.96 -19.68 -12.32
C VAL A 28 -28.47 -21.12 -12.19
N ILE A 29 -29.42 -22.08 -12.09
CA ILE A 29 -29.10 -23.48 -11.81
C ILE A 29 -28.92 -24.28 -13.10
N GLY A 30 -29.87 -24.11 -14.07
CA GLY A 30 -29.93 -24.93 -15.27
C GLY A 30 -29.06 -24.44 -16.41
N ARG A 31 -28.94 -23.13 -16.57
CA ARG A 31 -28.18 -22.50 -17.65
C ARG A 31 -26.82 -21.98 -17.24
N GLY A 32 -26.56 -21.85 -15.91
CA GLY A 32 -25.34 -21.26 -15.39
C GLY A 32 -25.18 -19.77 -15.71
N ASP A 33 -26.29 -19.09 -16.02
CA ASP A 33 -26.29 -17.70 -16.40
C ASP A 33 -25.86 -16.81 -15.21
N ARG A 34 -25.22 -15.68 -15.50
CA ARG A 34 -24.93 -14.63 -14.52
C ARG A 34 -26.22 -14.12 -13.91
N VAL A 35 -26.23 -13.96 -12.59
CA VAL A 35 -27.41 -13.52 -11.85
C VAL A 35 -27.16 -12.16 -11.23
N GLY A 36 -28.01 -11.18 -11.58
CA GLY A 36 -28.00 -9.86 -10.94
C GLY A 36 -28.61 -9.89 -9.54
N ILE A 37 -28.24 -8.91 -8.70
CA ILE A 37 -28.68 -8.81 -7.31
C ILE A 37 -30.22 -8.73 -7.18
N ASP A 38 -30.89 -8.08 -8.11
CA ASP A 38 -32.35 -7.99 -8.11
C ASP A 38 -33.00 -9.35 -8.32
N LYS A 39 -32.38 -10.21 -9.14
CA LYS A 39 -32.86 -11.58 -9.32
C LYS A 39 -32.63 -12.44 -8.08
N LEU A 40 -31.52 -12.24 -7.38
CA LEU A 40 -31.28 -12.90 -6.09
C LEU A 40 -32.30 -12.45 -5.03
N ARG A 41 -32.66 -11.16 -5.01
CA ARG A 41 -33.73 -10.63 -4.14
C ARG A 41 -35.06 -11.25 -4.47
N GLU A 42 -35.42 -11.37 -5.74
CA GLU A 42 -36.65 -12.01 -6.19
C GLU A 42 -36.73 -13.49 -5.72
N ILE A 43 -35.61 -14.23 -5.87
CA ILE A 43 -35.50 -15.63 -5.40
C ILE A 43 -35.65 -15.67 -3.88
N TYR A 44 -34.96 -14.82 -3.14
CA TYR A 44 -35.02 -14.76 -1.68
C TYR A 44 -36.43 -14.48 -1.18
N VAL A 45 -37.09 -13.45 -1.70
CA VAL A 45 -38.46 -13.06 -1.34
C VAL A 45 -39.47 -14.17 -1.66
N SER A 46 -39.32 -14.82 -2.81
CA SER A 46 -40.21 -15.91 -3.22
C SER A 46 -40.09 -17.14 -2.34
N PHE A 47 -38.92 -17.36 -1.72
CA PHE A 47 -38.66 -18.58 -0.98
C PHE A 47 -38.65 -18.40 0.53
N ILE A 48 -38.51 -17.17 1.06
CA ILE A 48 -38.34 -16.90 2.52
C ILE A 48 -39.47 -17.48 3.38
N GLY A 49 -40.70 -17.54 2.85
CA GLY A 49 -41.82 -18.15 3.53
C GLY A 49 -41.71 -19.67 3.77
N ARG A 50 -40.70 -20.31 3.17
CA ARG A 50 -40.39 -21.75 3.32
C ARG A 50 -39.11 -21.99 4.12
N LYS A 51 -38.59 -20.94 4.79
CA LYS A 51 -37.47 -21.03 5.72
C LYS A 51 -37.82 -21.94 6.89
N ASN A 52 -36.89 -22.84 7.26
CA ASN A 52 -37.01 -23.74 8.39
C ASN A 52 -35.61 -24.02 8.97
N ARG A 53 -35.55 -24.75 10.10
CA ARG A 53 -34.29 -25.03 10.80
C ARG A 53 -33.22 -25.77 9.97
N PHE A 54 -33.59 -26.42 8.87
CA PHE A 54 -32.66 -27.19 8.03
C PHE A 54 -32.07 -26.36 6.90
N ASN A 55 -32.74 -25.27 6.47
CA ASN A 55 -32.29 -24.41 5.40
C ASN A 55 -32.04 -22.95 5.82
N GLU A 56 -32.20 -22.66 7.10
CA GLU A 56 -32.03 -21.31 7.65
C GLU A 56 -30.65 -20.72 7.34
N HIS A 57 -29.59 -21.53 7.42
CA HIS A 57 -28.23 -21.11 7.09
C HIS A 57 -28.05 -20.70 5.61
N LEU A 58 -28.76 -21.39 4.70
CA LEU A 58 -28.74 -21.05 3.26
C LEU A 58 -29.44 -19.70 2.99
N PHE A 59 -30.54 -19.45 3.69
CA PHE A 59 -31.20 -18.14 3.64
C PHE A 59 -30.31 -17.03 4.22
N ALA A 60 -29.61 -17.29 5.32
CA ALA A 60 -28.67 -16.33 5.90
C ALA A 60 -27.50 -16.02 4.94
N GLN A 61 -26.94 -17.04 4.28
CA GLN A 61 -25.91 -16.86 3.27
C GLN A 61 -26.41 -16.06 2.07
N LEU A 62 -27.63 -16.36 1.57
CA LEU A 62 -28.19 -15.62 0.44
C LEU A 62 -28.49 -14.16 0.81
N ALA A 63 -29.00 -13.92 2.03
CA ALA A 63 -29.20 -12.57 2.54
C ALA A 63 -27.89 -11.79 2.63
N ALA A 64 -26.85 -12.40 3.18
CA ALA A 64 -25.51 -11.78 3.26
C ALA A 64 -24.96 -11.41 1.87
N VAL A 65 -25.17 -12.26 0.85
CA VAL A 65 -24.79 -11.93 -0.54
C VAL A 65 -25.58 -10.74 -1.08
N ILE A 66 -26.90 -10.69 -0.81
CA ILE A 66 -27.77 -9.60 -1.25
C ILE A 66 -27.44 -8.28 -0.56
N ASP A 67 -27.15 -8.33 0.75
CA ASP A 67 -26.90 -7.15 1.58
C ASP A 67 -25.47 -6.63 1.45
N SER A 68 -24.53 -7.46 0.98
CA SER A 68 -23.12 -7.08 0.80
C SER A 68 -22.90 -5.95 -0.21
N ASN A 69 -23.88 -5.67 -1.08
CA ASN A 69 -23.80 -4.71 -2.18
C ASN A 69 -22.59 -4.94 -3.12
N LEU A 70 -22.07 -6.17 -3.16
CA LEU A 70 -20.93 -6.57 -3.98
C LEU A 70 -21.41 -7.09 -5.35
N PHE A 71 -20.57 -6.86 -6.35
CA PHE A 71 -20.74 -7.44 -7.67
C PHE A 71 -19.98 -8.77 -7.73
N TYR A 72 -20.68 -9.86 -7.99
CA TYR A 72 -20.10 -11.20 -8.12
C TYR A 72 -20.04 -11.58 -9.60
N ASP A 73 -18.85 -11.90 -10.09
CA ASP A 73 -18.64 -12.40 -11.45
C ASP A 73 -17.91 -13.74 -11.42
N GLU A 74 -18.04 -14.51 -12.51
CA GLU A 74 -17.36 -15.79 -12.64
C GLU A 74 -15.96 -15.57 -13.23
N VAL A 75 -14.96 -16.19 -12.63
CA VAL A 75 -13.63 -16.26 -13.21
C VAL A 75 -13.65 -17.31 -14.33
N VAL A 76 -13.76 -16.85 -15.56
CA VAL A 76 -13.86 -17.72 -16.75
C VAL A 76 -12.49 -18.16 -17.28
N ALA A 77 -11.43 -17.41 -16.99
CA ALA A 77 -10.06 -17.74 -17.34
C ALA A 77 -9.08 -17.04 -16.40
N ILE A 78 -7.95 -17.66 -16.15
CA ILE A 78 -6.82 -17.06 -15.45
C ILE A 78 -5.66 -17.13 -16.43
N GLU A 79 -5.24 -15.97 -16.94
CA GLU A 79 -4.08 -15.83 -17.81
C GLU A 79 -2.95 -15.17 -17.01
N GLU A 80 -1.72 -15.66 -17.17
CA GLU A 80 -0.55 -14.99 -16.61
C GLU A 80 -0.27 -13.73 -17.43
N GLY A 81 -0.35 -12.57 -16.79
CA GLY A 81 -0.11 -11.28 -17.41
C GLY A 81 0.17 -10.20 -16.38
N GLU A 82 0.78 -9.11 -16.82
CA GLU A 82 0.95 -7.92 -16.00
C GLU A 82 -0.33 -7.07 -16.09
N ALA A 83 -1.01 -6.86 -14.98
CA ALA A 83 -2.17 -6.00 -14.88
C ALA A 83 -2.00 -4.96 -13.76
N PRO A 84 -2.58 -3.77 -13.89
CA PRO A 84 -2.63 -2.82 -12.79
C PRO A 84 -3.41 -3.43 -11.62
N THR A 85 -2.82 -3.39 -10.44
CA THR A 85 -3.45 -3.90 -9.21
C THR A 85 -4.23 -2.79 -8.53
N PHE A 86 -5.41 -3.12 -8.03
CA PHE A 86 -6.25 -2.25 -7.21
C PHE A 86 -6.28 -2.79 -5.79
N ASP A 87 -6.18 -1.89 -4.82
CA ASP A 87 -6.33 -2.22 -3.41
C ASP A 87 -7.80 -2.07 -3.00
N VAL A 88 -8.31 -2.96 -2.15
CA VAL A 88 -9.70 -2.93 -1.69
C VAL A 88 -9.72 -3.02 -0.17
N ALA A 89 -10.23 -1.99 0.48
CA ALA A 89 -10.44 -1.99 1.92
C ALA A 89 -11.71 -2.77 2.31
N MET A 90 -11.62 -3.64 3.30
CA MET A 90 -12.76 -4.41 3.83
C MET A 90 -13.10 -3.96 5.25
N PRO A 91 -14.33 -3.46 5.50
CA PRO A 91 -14.81 -3.21 6.86
C PRO A 91 -14.84 -4.51 7.66
N GLU A 92 -14.40 -4.48 8.91
CA GLU A 92 -14.43 -5.58 9.91
C GLU A 92 -13.35 -6.65 9.81
N THR A 93 -12.77 -6.95 8.65
CA THR A 93 -11.71 -7.98 8.55
C THR A 93 -10.31 -7.42 8.45
N HIS A 94 -10.16 -6.12 8.22
CA HIS A 94 -8.91 -5.34 8.13
C HIS A 94 -7.82 -5.98 7.25
N SER A 95 -8.15 -7.02 6.48
CA SER A 95 -7.24 -7.68 5.58
C SER A 95 -7.97 -8.11 4.32
N PHE A 96 -7.56 -7.56 3.21
CA PHE A 96 -8.01 -7.95 1.89
C PHE A 96 -6.86 -8.61 1.12
N TRP A 97 -7.09 -9.81 0.66
CA TRP A 97 -6.16 -10.55 -0.19
C TRP A 97 -6.53 -10.33 -1.65
N SER A 98 -6.01 -9.28 -2.26
CA SER A 98 -6.03 -9.15 -3.71
C SER A 98 -4.67 -9.55 -4.25
N ASN A 99 -4.59 -10.70 -4.92
CA ASN A 99 -3.37 -11.22 -5.55
C ASN A 99 -2.12 -11.27 -4.66
N GLY A 100 -2.29 -11.26 -3.32
CA GLY A 100 -1.18 -11.31 -2.37
C GLY A 100 -0.37 -10.02 -2.27
N ILE A 101 -0.95 -8.86 -2.59
CA ILE A 101 -0.25 -7.58 -2.57
C ILE A 101 -0.75 -6.74 -1.39
N ILE A 102 0.11 -6.54 -0.39
CA ILE A 102 0.01 -5.43 0.56
C ILE A 102 0.80 -4.29 -0.07
N SER A 103 0.25 -3.08 -0.06
CA SER A 103 0.96 -1.91 -0.60
C SER A 103 2.25 -1.65 0.19
N HIS A 104 3.40 -1.91 -0.44
CA HIS A 104 4.71 -1.73 0.20
C HIS A 104 5.03 -0.28 0.46
N ASN A 105 4.44 0.61 -0.33
CA ASN A 105 4.65 2.05 -0.22
C ASN A 105 4.07 2.57 1.08
N THR A 106 2.83 2.17 1.40
CA THR A 106 2.11 2.55 2.62
C THR A 106 2.81 2.00 3.87
N PHE A 107 3.36 0.78 3.81
CA PHE A 107 4.14 0.22 4.91
C PHE A 107 5.40 1.06 5.23
N LEU A 108 6.17 1.43 4.21
CA LEU A 108 7.37 2.27 4.41
C LEU A 108 7.00 3.67 4.93
N ALA A 109 5.90 4.23 4.44
CA ALA A 109 5.37 5.50 4.92
C ALA A 109 4.91 5.41 6.39
N THR A 110 4.23 4.33 6.78
CA THR A 110 3.86 4.04 8.17
C THR A 110 5.10 3.97 9.07
N ALA A 111 6.16 3.29 8.64
CA ALA A 111 7.42 3.23 9.40
C ALA A 111 8.05 4.62 9.61
N ALA A 112 7.96 5.51 8.60
CA ALA A 112 8.43 6.90 8.72
C ALA A 112 7.59 7.69 9.74
N MET A 113 6.26 7.53 9.73
CA MET A 113 5.35 8.15 10.70
C MET A 113 5.65 7.68 12.13
N VAL A 114 5.80 6.37 12.32
CA VAL A 114 6.19 5.79 13.62
C VAL A 114 7.54 6.35 14.10
N SER A 115 8.50 6.52 13.18
CA SER A 115 9.79 7.13 13.52
C SER A 115 9.67 8.58 13.96
N ALA A 116 8.75 9.35 13.36
CA ALA A 116 8.48 10.72 13.77
C ALA A 116 7.85 10.76 15.17
N GLN A 117 6.85 9.93 15.45
CA GLN A 117 6.21 9.87 16.78
C GLN A 117 7.20 9.45 17.88
N LYS A 118 8.11 8.52 17.60
CA LYS A 118 9.19 8.14 18.55
C LYS A 118 10.14 9.28 18.90
N GLN A 119 10.16 10.34 18.12
CA GLN A 119 10.92 11.56 18.33
C GLN A 119 10.03 12.71 18.84
N GLU A 120 8.92 12.38 19.50
CA GLU A 120 7.91 13.33 20.02
C GLU A 120 7.29 14.22 18.91
N GLY A 121 7.34 13.74 17.66
CA GLY A 121 6.85 14.43 16.49
C GLY A 121 5.41 14.10 16.15
N LEU A 122 4.90 14.73 15.10
CA LEU A 122 3.55 14.55 14.59
C LEU A 122 3.56 13.65 13.34
N ALA A 123 2.66 12.68 13.29
CA ALA A 123 2.33 11.90 12.13
C ALA A 123 1.00 12.37 11.51
N VAL A 124 1.01 12.63 10.19
CA VAL A 124 -0.18 13.04 9.44
C VAL A 124 -0.35 12.12 8.25
N PHE A 125 -1.56 11.62 8.04
CA PHE A 125 -1.90 10.84 6.85
C PHE A 125 -3.05 11.49 6.09
N LEU A 126 -2.82 11.80 4.81
CA LEU A 126 -3.80 12.33 3.88
C LEU A 126 -4.17 11.22 2.89
N ASP A 127 -5.34 10.62 3.09
CA ASP A 127 -5.79 9.44 2.36
C ASP A 127 -6.69 9.82 1.19
N HIS A 128 -6.16 9.77 -0.04
CA HIS A 128 -6.91 9.97 -1.28
C HIS A 128 -7.38 8.66 -1.92
N GLU A 129 -6.96 7.52 -1.39
CA GLU A 129 -7.35 6.21 -1.92
C GLU A 129 -8.46 5.56 -1.09
N ASN A 130 -8.73 6.11 0.11
CA ASN A 130 -9.66 5.55 1.09
C ASN A 130 -9.30 4.09 1.45
N SER A 131 -8.00 3.81 1.56
CA SER A 131 -7.48 2.46 1.69
C SER A 131 -6.53 2.26 2.89
N PHE A 132 -6.31 3.29 3.71
CA PHE A 132 -5.41 3.22 4.84
C PHE A 132 -5.98 2.37 5.98
N ASP A 133 -5.31 1.29 6.29
CA ASP A 133 -5.64 0.41 7.41
C ASP A 133 -4.95 0.89 8.70
N VAL A 134 -5.71 1.62 9.53
CA VAL A 134 -5.25 2.12 10.82
C VAL A 134 -4.90 0.97 11.77
N GLY A 135 -5.66 -0.14 11.75
CA GLY A 135 -5.39 -1.30 12.60
C GLY A 135 -4.03 -1.94 12.28
N LEU A 136 -3.73 -2.10 11.00
CA LEU A 136 -2.43 -2.59 10.55
C LEU A 136 -1.30 -1.61 10.89
N ALA A 137 -1.53 -0.31 10.75
CA ALA A 137 -0.56 0.72 11.10
C ALA A 137 -0.24 0.70 12.60
N VAL A 138 -1.26 0.55 13.45
CA VAL A 138 -1.10 0.40 14.92
C VAL A 138 -0.35 -0.89 15.26
N ALA A 139 -0.65 -2.01 14.59
CA ALA A 139 0.10 -3.25 14.75
C ALA A 139 1.60 -3.10 14.40
N ASN A 140 1.93 -2.14 13.52
CA ASN A 140 3.30 -1.78 13.17
C ASN A 140 3.89 -0.64 14.02
N GLY A 141 3.21 -0.23 15.08
CA GLY A 141 3.71 0.68 16.10
C GLY A 141 3.27 2.14 15.95
N LEU A 142 2.34 2.45 15.03
CA LEU A 142 1.75 3.79 14.95
C LEU A 142 0.88 4.03 16.19
N ASN A 143 1.06 5.16 16.85
CA ASN A 143 0.10 5.66 17.82
C ASN A 143 -0.98 6.43 17.06
N ALA A 144 -2.18 5.84 16.97
CA ALA A 144 -3.34 6.44 16.30
C ALA A 144 -4.34 7.05 17.29
N ASP A 145 -3.92 7.30 18.53
CA ASP A 145 -4.74 8.00 19.52
C ASP A 145 -4.80 9.49 19.19
N GLU A 146 -5.98 9.99 18.89
CA GLU A 146 -6.20 11.41 18.54
C GLU A 146 -6.04 12.31 19.76
N ASP A 147 -6.27 11.79 20.97
CA ASP A 147 -6.16 12.56 22.22
C ASP A 147 -4.71 12.81 22.62
N ASP A 148 -3.77 11.98 22.18
CA ASP A 148 -2.31 12.18 22.41
C ASP A 148 -1.70 13.31 21.56
N GLY A 149 -2.45 13.85 20.58
CA GLY A 149 -2.02 14.96 19.74
C GLY A 149 -0.86 14.68 18.78
N GLN A 150 -0.47 13.40 18.61
CA GLN A 150 0.63 13.00 17.72
C GLN A 150 0.17 12.37 16.41
N TRP A 151 -1.16 12.33 16.19
CA TRP A 151 -1.77 11.72 15.02
C TRP A 151 -2.85 12.60 14.39
N VAL A 152 -2.81 12.73 13.07
CA VAL A 152 -3.86 13.40 12.28
C VAL A 152 -4.16 12.56 11.05
N TYR A 153 -5.43 12.17 10.87
CA TYR A 153 -5.93 11.50 9.68
C TYR A 153 -6.95 12.39 8.98
N LYS A 154 -6.80 12.60 7.68
CA LYS A 154 -7.74 13.37 6.84
C LYS A 154 -7.91 12.73 5.48
N GLN A 155 -9.09 12.91 4.90
CA GLN A 155 -9.47 12.47 3.56
C GLN A 155 -9.83 13.69 2.70
N PRO A 156 -8.84 14.40 2.16
CA PRO A 156 -9.08 15.55 1.31
C PRO A 156 -9.64 15.13 -0.05
N ASP A 157 -10.57 15.90 -0.59
CA ASP A 157 -11.22 15.62 -1.87
C ASP A 157 -10.32 15.98 -3.05
N THR A 158 -9.43 16.98 -2.89
CA THR A 158 -8.62 17.51 -4.00
C THR A 158 -7.14 17.65 -3.63
N PHE A 159 -6.30 17.75 -4.67
CA PHE A 159 -4.87 18.01 -4.51
C PHE A 159 -4.62 19.35 -3.81
N GLU A 160 -5.35 20.40 -4.21
CA GLU A 160 -5.19 21.74 -3.66
C GLU A 160 -5.62 21.78 -2.20
N GLU A 161 -6.68 21.08 -1.82
CA GLU A 161 -7.09 20.92 -0.41
C GLU A 161 -6.02 20.26 0.42
N SER A 162 -5.34 19.21 -0.12
CA SER A 162 -4.19 18.63 0.56
C SER A 162 -3.08 19.61 0.80
N VAL A 163 -2.78 20.47 -0.18
CA VAL A 163 -1.75 21.53 -0.04
C VAL A 163 -2.13 22.53 1.05
N GLU A 164 -3.39 22.96 1.10
CA GLU A 164 -3.92 23.86 2.11
C GLU A 164 -3.86 23.23 3.51
N LEU A 165 -4.27 21.97 3.64
CA LEU A 165 -4.19 21.22 4.90
C LEU A 165 -2.74 21.09 5.38
N ILE A 166 -1.82 20.73 4.50
CA ILE A 166 -0.39 20.66 4.84
C ILE A 166 0.10 21.99 5.38
N GLY A 167 -0.20 23.10 4.67
CA GLY A 167 0.22 24.43 5.10
C GLY A 167 -0.38 24.84 6.44
N THR A 168 -1.66 24.56 6.65
CA THR A 168 -2.40 24.86 7.88
C THR A 168 -1.86 24.07 9.06
N ILE A 169 -1.67 22.74 8.90
CA ILE A 169 -1.14 21.86 9.95
C ILE A 169 0.27 22.30 10.34
N LEU A 170 1.17 22.50 9.36
CA LEU A 170 2.56 22.88 9.63
C LEU A 170 2.65 24.21 10.38
N LYS A 171 1.82 25.19 9.98
CA LYS A 171 1.77 26.50 10.62
C LYS A 171 1.20 26.39 12.03
N LEU A 172 0.04 25.73 12.19
CA LEU A 172 -0.64 25.60 13.49
C LEU A 172 0.26 24.92 14.51
N VAL A 173 0.87 23.78 14.13
CA VAL A 173 1.72 22.99 15.02
C VAL A 173 2.91 23.78 15.55
N ARG A 174 3.51 24.64 14.73
CA ARG A 174 4.66 25.45 15.12
C ARG A 174 4.31 26.77 15.81
N ASP A 175 3.24 27.42 15.36
CA ASP A 175 2.80 28.71 15.96
C ASP A 175 2.22 28.50 17.37
N GLU A 176 1.53 27.38 17.59
CA GLU A 176 0.93 27.00 18.90
C GLU A 176 1.83 26.10 19.75
N GLU A 177 3.05 25.81 19.28
CA GLU A 177 4.05 24.98 19.99
C GLU A 177 3.49 23.61 20.45
N LEU A 178 2.67 22.97 19.59
CA LEU A 178 1.96 21.72 19.93
C LEU A 178 2.89 20.51 20.11
N ILE A 179 4.09 20.56 19.53
CA ILE A 179 5.17 19.57 19.71
C ILE A 179 6.50 20.32 19.93
N PRO A 180 7.55 19.67 20.47
CA PRO A 180 8.88 20.27 20.60
C PRO A 180 9.37 20.88 19.28
N ALA A 181 10.10 22.00 19.38
CA ALA A 181 10.51 22.79 18.21
C ALA A 181 11.40 22.00 17.22
N ASP A 182 12.18 21.08 17.71
CA ASP A 182 13.09 20.19 16.97
C ASP A 182 12.44 18.86 16.59
N ALA A 183 11.26 18.53 17.15
CA ALA A 183 10.54 17.30 16.80
C ALA A 183 10.06 17.32 15.34
N PRO A 184 10.18 16.21 14.58
CA PRO A 184 9.82 16.17 13.19
C PRO A 184 8.32 16.11 12.98
N ILE A 185 7.83 16.68 11.87
CA ILE A 185 6.46 16.47 11.36
C ILE A 185 6.56 15.58 10.13
N CYS A 186 5.94 14.39 10.18
CA CYS A 186 5.86 13.48 9.04
C CYS A 186 4.47 13.53 8.44
N ILE A 187 4.36 13.97 7.19
CA ILE A 187 3.10 14.04 6.44
C ILE A 187 3.19 13.07 5.28
N VAL A 188 2.25 12.13 5.22
CA VAL A 188 2.10 11.17 4.12
C VAL A 188 0.86 11.54 3.31
N ALA A 189 0.98 11.57 1.99
CA ALA A 189 -0.14 11.75 1.07
C ALA A 189 -0.22 10.54 0.13
N ASP A 190 -1.27 9.75 0.26
CA ASP A 190 -1.47 8.47 -0.43
C ASP A 190 -2.73 8.54 -1.31
N SER A 191 -2.59 8.52 -2.62
CA SER A 191 -1.38 8.65 -3.40
C SER A 191 -1.51 9.83 -4.38
N LEU A 192 -0.39 10.36 -4.85
CA LEU A 192 -0.39 11.41 -5.88
C LEU A 192 -1.14 10.97 -7.16
N ALA A 193 -1.16 9.65 -7.41
CA ALA A 193 -1.84 9.07 -8.57
C ALA A 193 -3.36 9.20 -8.51
N SER A 194 -3.95 9.19 -7.32
CA SER A 194 -5.40 9.28 -7.06
C SER A 194 -5.90 10.70 -6.82
N MET A 195 -4.98 11.66 -6.61
CA MET A 195 -5.35 13.06 -6.39
C MET A 195 -6.04 13.69 -7.59
N VAL A 196 -7.19 14.32 -7.35
CA VAL A 196 -7.96 15.06 -8.35
C VAL A 196 -7.72 16.56 -8.16
N PRO A 197 -7.23 17.29 -9.18
CA PRO A 197 -7.13 18.75 -9.09
C PRO A 197 -8.50 19.42 -9.04
N ASN A 198 -8.65 20.56 -8.35
CA ASN A 198 -9.88 21.34 -8.24
C ASN A 198 -10.53 21.59 -9.60
N SER A 199 -9.74 21.98 -10.60
CA SER A 199 -10.24 22.27 -11.94
C SER A 199 -10.93 21.08 -12.62
N LYS A 200 -10.61 19.86 -12.19
CA LYS A 200 -11.22 18.63 -12.69
C LYS A 200 -12.40 18.22 -11.81
N ALA A 201 -12.28 18.36 -10.48
CA ALA A 201 -13.36 18.09 -9.53
C ALA A 201 -14.59 18.96 -9.85
N GLU A 202 -14.42 20.28 -10.01
CA GLU A 202 -15.51 21.21 -10.38
C GLU A 202 -16.25 20.82 -11.66
N LYS A 203 -15.57 20.22 -12.63
CA LYS A 203 -16.24 19.74 -13.85
C LYS A 203 -17.12 18.54 -13.58
N PHE A 204 -16.65 17.62 -12.78
CA PHE A 204 -17.44 16.45 -12.39
C PHE A 204 -18.67 16.86 -11.58
N ASP A 205 -18.54 17.80 -10.65
CA ASP A 205 -19.66 18.31 -9.86
C ASP A 205 -20.74 18.93 -10.76
N LYS A 206 -20.34 19.80 -11.69
CA LYS A 206 -21.28 20.38 -12.67
C LYS A 206 -21.94 19.34 -13.56
N MET A 207 -21.21 18.29 -13.93
CA MET A 207 -21.78 17.17 -14.70
C MET A 207 -22.79 16.39 -13.87
N ALA A 208 -22.49 16.12 -12.59
CA ALA A 208 -23.39 15.42 -11.67
C ALA A 208 -24.66 16.24 -11.37
N GLU A 209 -24.54 17.56 -11.24
CA GLU A 209 -25.66 18.47 -11.03
C GLU A 209 -26.50 18.74 -12.31
N GLY A 210 -26.05 18.26 -13.48
CA GLY A 210 -26.71 18.57 -14.76
C GLY A 210 -26.56 20.03 -15.20
N THR A 211 -25.65 20.79 -14.62
CA THR A 211 -25.38 22.18 -14.92
C THR A 211 -24.22 22.41 -15.88
N ALA A 212 -23.55 21.32 -16.29
CA ALA A 212 -22.39 21.34 -17.17
C ALA A 212 -22.71 21.99 -18.53
N LYS A 213 -21.82 22.85 -19.00
CA LYS A 213 -21.83 23.44 -20.34
C LYS A 213 -20.77 22.77 -21.21
N ASP A 214 -20.75 23.03 -22.52
CA ASP A 214 -19.74 22.47 -23.44
C ASP A 214 -18.29 22.68 -22.97
N LYS A 215 -17.98 23.80 -22.34
CA LYS A 215 -16.67 24.12 -21.77
C LYS A 215 -16.30 23.25 -20.54
N ASP A 216 -17.29 22.68 -19.87
CA ASP A 216 -17.12 21.85 -18.68
C ASP A 216 -16.96 20.36 -19.05
N GLN A 217 -17.04 20.01 -20.34
CA GLN A 217 -16.74 18.65 -20.79
C GLN A 217 -15.25 18.34 -20.59
N LEU A 218 -14.96 17.07 -20.26
CA LEU A 218 -13.59 16.60 -20.11
C LEU A 218 -12.85 16.67 -21.46
N ASN A 219 -11.63 17.16 -21.43
CA ASN A 219 -10.81 17.34 -22.62
C ASN A 219 -9.34 16.95 -22.34
N MET A 220 -8.48 17.04 -23.37
CA MET A 220 -7.05 16.70 -23.24
C MET A 220 -6.32 17.49 -22.16
N ASN A 221 -6.76 18.70 -21.83
CA ASN A 221 -6.14 19.52 -20.78
C ASN A 221 -6.38 18.93 -19.38
N ASP A 222 -7.46 18.17 -19.18
CA ASP A 222 -7.76 17.53 -17.90
C ASP A 222 -6.78 16.40 -17.59
N ASN A 223 -6.21 15.77 -18.60
CA ASN A 223 -5.16 14.76 -18.44
C ASN A 223 -3.84 15.38 -17.92
N THR A 224 -3.63 16.67 -18.13
CA THR A 224 -2.43 17.40 -17.65
C THR A 224 -2.72 18.27 -16.42
N ALA A 225 -3.96 18.29 -15.93
CA ALA A 225 -4.36 19.15 -14.82
C ALA A 225 -3.53 18.90 -13.57
N LEU A 226 -3.33 17.64 -13.19
CA LEU A 226 -2.51 17.28 -12.03
C LEU A 226 -1.04 17.70 -12.23
N ALA A 227 -0.47 17.57 -13.42
CA ALA A 227 0.89 18.02 -13.69
C ALA A 227 1.06 19.52 -13.56
N ARG A 228 0.04 20.32 -13.93
CA ARG A 228 0.02 21.77 -13.72
C ARG A 228 -0.10 22.12 -12.24
N ALA A 229 -1.02 21.46 -11.52
CA ALA A 229 -1.22 21.67 -10.09
C ALA A 229 0.04 21.36 -9.30
N THR A 230 0.71 20.23 -9.58
CA THR A 230 1.98 19.89 -8.94
C THR A 230 3.09 20.89 -9.27
N SER A 231 3.19 21.35 -10.52
CA SER A 231 4.18 22.36 -10.91
C SER A 231 4.00 23.68 -10.18
N ALA A 232 2.77 24.07 -9.88
CA ALA A 232 2.47 25.30 -9.16
C ALA A 232 2.77 25.18 -7.66
N ASN A 233 2.54 24.01 -7.03
CA ASN A 233 2.50 23.88 -5.57
C ASN A 233 3.76 23.20 -4.97
N PHE A 234 4.45 22.31 -5.68
CA PHE A 234 5.62 21.62 -5.15
C PHE A 234 6.79 22.53 -4.71
N PRO A 235 7.05 23.68 -5.38
CA PRO A 235 8.02 24.66 -4.87
C PRO A 235 7.71 25.13 -3.45
N THR A 236 6.42 25.41 -3.18
CA THR A 236 5.93 25.88 -1.88
C THR A 236 6.01 24.76 -0.84
N LEU A 237 5.62 23.54 -1.19
CA LEU A 237 5.74 22.39 -0.29
C LEU A 237 7.20 22.12 0.10
N ALA A 238 8.15 22.22 -0.82
CA ALA A 238 9.57 22.06 -0.54
C ALA A 238 10.10 23.18 0.38
N LEU A 239 9.61 24.42 0.22
CA LEU A 239 9.94 25.52 1.12
C LEU A 239 9.38 25.26 2.53
N TRP A 240 8.13 24.84 2.64
CA TRP A 240 7.48 24.56 3.92
C TRP A 240 8.13 23.38 4.64
N ALA A 241 8.46 22.31 3.93
CA ALA A 241 9.17 21.16 4.52
C ALA A 241 10.44 21.61 5.25
N ARG A 242 11.26 22.48 4.62
CA ARG A 242 12.45 23.04 5.23
C ARG A 242 12.13 24.01 6.38
N LYS A 243 11.14 24.91 6.18
CA LYS A 243 10.81 25.97 7.15
C LYS A 243 10.29 25.40 8.48
N TYR A 244 9.50 24.33 8.39
CA TYR A 244 8.77 23.77 9.53
C TYR A 244 9.36 22.45 10.06
N ASN A 245 10.57 22.07 9.64
CA ASN A 245 11.19 20.78 9.99
C ASN A 245 10.24 19.61 9.71
N ALA A 246 9.76 19.51 8.50
CA ALA A 246 8.79 18.50 8.08
C ALA A 246 9.33 17.59 6.98
N CYS A 247 8.95 16.32 7.05
CA CYS A 247 9.11 15.35 5.99
C CYS A 247 7.76 15.12 5.31
N ILE A 248 7.62 15.58 4.06
CA ILE A 248 6.40 15.38 3.27
C ILE A 248 6.65 14.26 2.27
N ILE A 249 5.92 13.15 2.42
CA ILE A 249 6.03 11.93 1.62
C ILE A 249 4.83 11.83 0.70
N PHE A 250 5.06 11.86 -0.61
CA PHE A 250 4.04 11.51 -1.59
C PHE A 250 4.25 10.09 -2.07
N LEU A 251 3.29 9.21 -1.81
CA LEU A 251 3.24 7.91 -2.45
C LEU A 251 2.81 8.10 -3.91
N ASN A 252 3.36 7.30 -4.81
CA ASN A 252 3.02 7.42 -6.22
C ASN A 252 3.16 6.06 -6.93
N GLN A 253 2.42 5.89 -7.99
CA GLN A 253 2.43 4.68 -8.80
C GLN A 253 3.39 4.83 -9.98
N VAL A 254 4.05 3.74 -10.37
CA VAL A 254 4.83 3.65 -11.59
C VAL A 254 3.93 3.16 -12.72
N ARG A 255 4.00 3.84 -13.87
CA ARG A 255 3.28 3.46 -15.09
C ARG A 255 4.28 3.27 -16.22
N THR A 256 3.99 2.38 -17.16
CA THR A 256 4.81 2.17 -18.35
C THR A 256 4.28 3.02 -19.50
N LYS A 257 5.17 3.76 -20.15
CA LYS A 257 4.86 4.49 -21.40
C LYS A 257 4.82 3.51 -22.56
N ILE A 258 3.69 3.41 -23.21
CA ILE A 258 3.52 2.59 -24.41
C ILE A 258 4.32 3.20 -25.56
N GLY A 259 5.08 2.39 -26.30
CA GLY A 259 5.82 2.82 -27.50
C GLY A 259 7.23 3.36 -27.27
N VAL A 260 7.76 3.32 -26.05
CA VAL A 260 9.16 3.67 -25.77
C VAL A 260 10.04 2.45 -26.04
N MET A 261 10.79 2.48 -27.13
CA MET A 261 11.69 1.38 -27.53
C MET A 261 13.11 1.50 -26.94
N PHE A 262 13.53 2.70 -26.51
CA PHE A 262 14.85 2.97 -25.93
C PHE A 262 14.73 3.89 -24.71
N GLY A 263 15.57 3.66 -23.68
CA GLY A 263 15.57 4.42 -22.44
C GLY A 263 14.61 3.86 -21.39
N ASP A 264 14.40 4.60 -20.29
CA ASP A 264 13.49 4.20 -19.21
C ASP A 264 12.02 4.41 -19.64
N PRO A 265 11.24 3.34 -19.84
CA PRO A 265 9.83 3.45 -20.20
C PRO A 265 8.94 3.88 -19.04
N THR A 266 9.48 3.99 -17.83
CA THR A 266 8.67 4.27 -16.64
C THR A 266 8.27 5.74 -16.56
N THR A 267 7.06 5.98 -16.09
CA THR A 267 6.52 7.32 -15.77
C THR A 267 5.70 7.25 -14.51
N SER A 268 5.40 8.40 -13.95
CA SER A 268 4.53 8.49 -12.77
C SER A 268 3.55 9.66 -12.95
N PRO A 269 2.34 9.60 -12.39
CA PRO A 269 1.41 10.73 -12.32
C PRO A 269 2.03 11.97 -11.68
N GLY A 270 1.44 13.14 -11.97
CA GLY A 270 1.93 14.42 -11.45
C GLY A 270 3.02 15.10 -12.30
N GLY A 271 3.37 14.54 -13.46
CA GLY A 271 4.38 15.13 -14.37
C GLY A 271 5.81 15.05 -13.84
N ASP A 272 6.66 16.01 -14.25
CA ASP A 272 8.08 16.00 -13.86
C ASP A 272 8.38 16.80 -12.59
N SER A 273 7.47 17.63 -12.13
CA SER A 273 7.64 18.49 -10.95
C SER A 273 7.99 17.68 -9.68
N PRO A 274 7.30 16.58 -9.34
CA PRO A 274 7.67 15.73 -8.20
C PRO A 274 9.11 15.21 -8.30
N LYS A 275 9.57 14.88 -9.51
CA LYS A 275 10.94 14.38 -9.74
C LYS A 275 12.00 15.45 -9.48
N PHE A 276 11.70 16.74 -9.79
CA PHE A 276 12.62 17.85 -9.57
C PHE A 276 12.67 18.29 -8.11
N TYR A 277 11.51 18.48 -7.48
CA TYR A 277 11.43 19.05 -6.13
C TYR A 277 11.73 18.05 -5.03
N ALA A 278 11.45 16.76 -5.19
CA ALA A 278 11.80 15.75 -4.22
C ALA A 278 13.31 15.79 -3.87
N SER A 279 13.60 15.76 -2.58
CA SER A 279 14.96 15.61 -2.05
C SER A 279 15.44 14.16 -2.13
N VAL A 280 14.57 13.22 -1.81
CA VAL A 280 14.81 11.78 -1.90
C VAL A 280 13.72 11.15 -2.76
N ARG A 281 14.09 10.20 -3.61
CA ARG A 281 13.15 9.37 -4.37
C ARG A 281 13.56 7.92 -4.24
N ILE A 282 12.63 7.12 -3.75
CA ILE A 282 12.81 5.68 -3.58
C ILE A 282 11.89 4.98 -4.56
N ARG A 283 12.45 4.07 -5.34
CA ARG A 283 11.69 3.14 -6.19
C ARG A 283 11.56 1.82 -5.45
N LEU A 284 10.35 1.33 -5.32
CA LEU A 284 10.06 0.02 -4.75
C LEU A 284 9.70 -0.95 -5.87
N GLY A 285 10.12 -2.19 -5.71
CA GLY A 285 9.72 -3.33 -6.52
C GLY A 285 9.50 -4.53 -5.64
N ALA A 286 8.58 -5.41 -6.01
CA ALA A 286 8.30 -6.59 -5.21
C ALA A 286 8.20 -7.84 -6.07
N SER A 287 8.65 -8.95 -5.53
CA SER A 287 8.44 -10.28 -6.07
C SER A 287 7.75 -11.18 -5.05
N VAL A 288 6.87 -12.07 -5.53
CA VAL A 288 6.11 -12.97 -4.65
C VAL A 288 6.99 -14.11 -4.18
N MET A 289 7.09 -14.29 -2.87
CA MET A 289 7.71 -15.46 -2.26
C MET A 289 6.70 -16.62 -2.19
N LYS A 290 7.16 -17.81 -2.55
CA LYS A 290 6.33 -19.03 -2.56
C LYS A 290 6.99 -20.13 -1.73
N ASP A 291 6.15 -20.92 -1.05
CA ASP A 291 6.51 -22.21 -0.49
C ASP A 291 5.65 -23.28 -1.19
N GLY A 292 6.27 -24.04 -2.09
CA GLY A 292 5.57 -24.92 -2.99
C GLY A 292 4.60 -24.15 -3.91
N LYS A 293 3.29 -24.34 -3.71
CA LYS A 293 2.23 -23.63 -4.45
C LYS A 293 1.69 -22.40 -3.71
N ASP A 294 1.99 -22.28 -2.42
CA ASP A 294 1.42 -21.24 -1.58
C ASP A 294 2.25 -19.96 -1.64
N LYS A 295 1.58 -18.84 -1.78
CA LYS A 295 2.18 -17.51 -1.71
C LYS A 295 2.32 -17.14 -0.23
N ILE A 296 3.54 -17.06 0.27
CA ILE A 296 3.83 -16.86 1.70
C ILE A 296 4.24 -15.44 2.05
N GLY A 297 4.57 -14.62 1.05
CA GLY A 297 5.05 -13.27 1.31
C GLY A 297 5.58 -12.61 0.05
N GLN A 298 6.30 -11.51 0.26
CA GLN A 298 6.94 -10.74 -0.78
C GLN A 298 8.37 -10.39 -0.40
N ASP A 299 9.25 -10.45 -1.39
CA ASP A 299 10.60 -9.89 -1.34
C ASP A 299 10.55 -8.51 -1.98
N VAL A 300 10.75 -7.47 -1.17
CA VAL A 300 10.64 -6.07 -1.57
C VAL A 300 12.02 -5.48 -1.74
N GLY A 301 12.32 -5.02 -2.94
CA GLY A 301 13.54 -4.27 -3.23
C GLY A 301 13.27 -2.77 -3.23
N ALA A 302 14.17 -1.99 -2.65
CA ALA A 302 14.17 -0.54 -2.69
C ALA A 302 15.44 -0.01 -3.33
N GLU A 303 15.30 1.00 -4.19
CA GLU A 303 16.40 1.71 -4.82
C GLU A 303 16.22 3.22 -4.64
N CYS A 304 17.21 3.87 -4.06
CA CYS A 304 17.21 5.32 -3.92
C CYS A 304 17.68 5.96 -5.24
N ILE A 305 16.74 6.23 -6.15
CA ILE A 305 17.03 6.77 -7.49
C ILE A 305 17.38 8.26 -7.53
N LYS A 306 17.17 8.96 -6.43
CA LYS A 306 17.59 10.35 -6.22
C LYS A 306 17.81 10.61 -4.73
N ASN A 307 18.92 11.25 -4.40
CA ASN A 307 19.19 11.71 -3.06
C ASN A 307 19.98 13.04 -3.11
N LYS A 308 19.50 14.05 -2.39
CA LYS A 308 20.16 15.35 -2.25
C LYS A 308 20.84 15.53 -0.90
N VAL A 309 20.64 14.58 0.03
CA VAL A 309 21.12 14.67 1.42
C VAL A 309 22.18 13.61 1.73
N ALA A 310 22.35 12.61 0.86
CA ALA A 310 23.36 11.57 0.96
C ALA A 310 23.70 11.03 -0.45
N PRO A 311 24.69 10.14 -0.63
CA PRO A 311 24.96 9.49 -1.90
C PRO A 311 23.73 8.78 -2.46
N PRO A 312 23.37 8.97 -3.76
CA PRO A 312 22.24 8.28 -4.38
C PRO A 312 22.62 6.84 -4.77
N PHE A 313 21.61 6.10 -5.27
CA PHE A 313 21.71 4.75 -5.83
C PHE A 313 21.94 3.63 -4.82
N GLY A 314 21.84 3.91 -3.51
CA GLY A 314 21.78 2.85 -2.51
C GLY A 314 20.60 1.95 -2.76
N LYS A 315 20.79 0.64 -2.53
CA LYS A 315 19.77 -0.40 -2.66
C LYS A 315 19.70 -1.19 -1.38
N CYS A 316 18.49 -1.66 -1.07
CA CYS A 316 18.26 -2.64 -0.02
C CYS A 316 17.05 -3.48 -0.38
N SER A 317 16.90 -4.62 0.29
CA SER A 317 15.72 -5.45 0.17
C SER A 317 15.28 -5.94 1.55
N TRP A 318 14.01 -6.32 1.65
CA TRP A 318 13.46 -6.93 2.86
C TRP A 318 12.35 -7.89 2.51
N LYS A 319 12.08 -8.81 3.46
CA LYS A 319 11.03 -9.82 3.34
C LYS A 319 9.82 -9.41 4.17
N PHE A 320 8.68 -9.46 3.53
CA PHE A 320 7.39 -9.25 4.18
C PHE A 320 6.56 -10.53 4.03
N TYR A 321 6.23 -11.15 5.16
CA TYR A 321 5.43 -12.36 5.20
C TYR A 321 3.96 -12.03 5.39
N PHE A 322 3.09 -12.78 4.70
CA PHE A 322 1.64 -12.60 4.80
C PHE A 322 1.07 -13.15 6.12
N ASP A 323 1.83 -13.98 6.83
CA ASP A 323 1.49 -14.37 8.19
C ASP A 323 1.58 -13.14 9.11
N PRO A 324 0.46 -12.71 9.74
CA PRO A 324 0.43 -11.53 10.61
C PRO A 324 1.37 -11.64 11.82
N THR A 325 1.69 -12.86 12.25
CA THR A 325 2.61 -13.10 13.38
C THR A 325 4.07 -12.90 13.00
N ARG A 326 4.38 -12.94 11.71
CA ARG A 326 5.74 -12.77 11.17
C ARG A 326 5.93 -11.40 10.52
N GLY A 327 4.98 -10.96 9.69
CA GLY A 327 4.98 -9.65 9.05
C GLY A 327 6.31 -9.28 8.40
N LEU A 328 6.87 -8.11 8.75
CA LEU A 328 8.22 -7.70 8.36
C LEU A 328 9.26 -8.47 9.16
N ASP A 329 9.97 -9.38 8.52
CA ASP A 329 11.10 -10.08 9.14
C ASP A 329 12.39 -9.23 9.05
N VAL A 330 12.51 -8.31 9.99
CA VAL A 330 13.65 -7.37 10.04
C VAL A 330 14.97 -8.12 10.21
N ILE A 331 14.99 -9.15 11.04
CA ILE A 331 16.23 -9.90 11.32
C ILE A 331 16.68 -10.70 10.10
N GLU A 332 15.76 -11.41 9.45
CA GLU A 332 16.11 -12.14 8.22
C GLU A 332 16.58 -11.17 7.13
N SER A 333 15.91 -10.05 6.97
CA SER A 333 16.26 -9.02 6.00
C SER A 333 17.64 -8.41 6.26
N LEU A 334 17.96 -8.12 7.53
CA LEU A 334 19.29 -7.63 7.92
C LEU A 334 20.38 -8.66 7.66
N VAL A 335 20.17 -9.93 8.05
CA VAL A 335 21.14 -11.00 7.79
C VAL A 335 21.37 -11.19 6.30
N GLU A 336 20.31 -11.10 5.48
CA GLU A 336 20.41 -11.17 4.02
C GLU A 336 21.25 -10.05 3.46
N HIS A 337 20.96 -8.81 3.87
CA HIS A 337 21.77 -7.63 3.51
C HIS A 337 23.24 -7.78 3.91
N MET A 338 23.52 -8.25 5.12
CA MET A 338 24.89 -8.51 5.58
C MET A 338 25.62 -9.54 4.71
N LEU A 339 24.89 -10.55 4.21
CA LEU A 339 25.43 -11.57 3.32
C LEU A 339 25.66 -11.06 1.90
N GLU A 340 24.82 -10.18 1.40
CA GLU A 340 24.89 -9.58 0.06
C GLU A 340 26.02 -8.55 -0.02
N GLU A 341 26.12 -7.68 0.99
CA GLU A 341 27.16 -6.65 1.07
C GLU A 341 28.53 -7.21 1.55
N GLY A 342 28.59 -8.53 1.85
CA GLY A 342 29.83 -9.20 2.24
C GLY A 342 30.31 -8.89 3.66
N TYR A 343 29.47 -8.31 4.52
CA TYR A 343 29.77 -8.17 5.96
C TYR A 343 29.88 -9.53 6.64
N LEU A 344 29.16 -10.53 6.11
CA LEU A 344 29.26 -11.93 6.48
C LEU A 344 29.73 -12.75 5.27
N PRO A 345 31.05 -12.87 5.03
CA PRO A 345 31.57 -13.52 3.84
C PRO A 345 31.25 -15.02 3.86
N LYS A 346 30.66 -15.51 2.76
CA LYS A 346 30.39 -16.93 2.55
C LYS A 346 31.67 -17.61 2.07
N ASN A 347 31.96 -18.77 2.61
CA ASN A 347 33.02 -19.66 2.09
C ASN A 347 32.55 -20.41 0.83
N ALA A 348 33.42 -21.19 0.24
CA ALA A 348 33.13 -21.97 -0.97
C ALA A 348 31.92 -22.94 -0.83
N SER A 349 31.55 -23.32 0.39
CA SER A 349 30.38 -24.16 0.67
C SER A 349 29.09 -23.35 0.95
N GLY A 350 29.11 -22.01 0.77
CA GLY A 350 27.98 -21.13 1.02
C GLY A 350 27.66 -20.88 2.49
N ARG A 351 28.55 -21.27 3.41
CA ARG A 351 28.42 -21.05 4.85
C ARG A 351 29.25 -19.86 5.30
N VAL A 352 28.82 -19.20 6.35
CA VAL A 352 29.53 -18.09 7.00
C VAL A 352 30.36 -18.63 8.14
N GLU A 353 31.61 -18.22 8.25
CA GLU A 353 32.49 -18.54 9.35
C GLU A 353 32.43 -17.42 10.40
N ILE A 354 32.01 -17.77 11.61
CA ILE A 354 31.99 -16.85 12.77
C ILE A 354 32.81 -17.52 13.88
N GLY A 355 33.98 -16.99 14.16
CA GLY A 355 34.98 -17.66 15.01
C GLY A 355 35.40 -18.98 14.38
N ASP A 356 35.40 -20.06 15.17
CA ASP A 356 35.80 -21.38 14.72
C ASP A 356 34.65 -22.23 14.14
N LYS A 357 33.47 -21.68 13.98
CA LYS A 357 32.27 -22.40 13.55
C LYS A 357 31.71 -21.90 12.23
N LYS A 358 31.07 -22.80 11.48
CA LYS A 358 30.44 -22.57 10.19
C LYS A 358 28.92 -22.62 10.32
N TYR A 359 28.25 -21.55 9.93
CA TYR A 359 26.82 -21.38 10.07
C TYR A 359 26.11 -21.25 8.70
N THR A 360 24.90 -21.79 8.61
CA THR A 360 23.98 -21.50 7.51
C THR A 360 23.29 -20.16 7.74
N LYS A 361 22.65 -19.57 6.70
CA LYS A 361 21.83 -18.36 6.83
C LYS A 361 20.79 -18.51 7.94
N SER A 362 20.03 -19.61 7.95
CA SER A 362 18.99 -19.87 8.96
C SER A 362 19.54 -19.85 10.39
N GLN A 363 20.67 -20.53 10.62
CA GLN A 363 21.31 -20.54 11.93
C GLN A 363 21.77 -19.17 12.39
N ILE A 364 22.19 -18.30 11.45
CA ILE A 364 22.57 -16.90 11.76
C ILE A 364 21.32 -16.10 12.10
N VAL A 365 20.24 -16.25 11.33
CA VAL A 365 18.95 -15.59 11.63
C VAL A 365 18.48 -15.98 13.03
N ASP A 366 18.48 -17.27 13.38
CA ASP A 366 18.07 -17.73 14.70
C ASP A 366 18.97 -17.15 15.81
N MET A 367 20.27 -17.09 15.59
CA MET A 367 21.23 -16.54 16.54
C MET A 367 21.01 -15.03 16.76
N TYR A 368 20.60 -14.27 15.73
CA TYR A 368 20.33 -12.84 15.85
C TYR A 368 18.91 -12.52 16.35
N ARG A 369 17.95 -13.45 16.26
CA ARG A 369 16.60 -13.23 16.81
C ARG A 369 16.59 -12.99 18.31
N ASP A 370 17.54 -13.59 19.04
CA ASP A 370 17.66 -13.43 20.49
C ASP A 370 18.36 -12.12 20.91
N LYS A 371 18.85 -11.33 19.95
CA LYS A 371 19.55 -10.05 20.24
C LYS A 371 18.64 -8.86 20.01
N PRO A 372 18.69 -7.85 20.89
CA PRO A 372 17.99 -6.58 20.67
C PRO A 372 18.38 -5.93 19.34
N LEU A 373 17.39 -5.47 18.59
CA LEU A 373 17.60 -4.83 17.28
C LEU A 373 18.57 -3.65 17.29
N PRO A 374 18.58 -2.75 18.30
CA PRO A 374 19.55 -1.65 18.39
C PRO A 374 21.00 -2.11 18.42
N GLU A 375 21.30 -3.23 19.09
CA GLU A 375 22.67 -3.78 19.15
C GLU A 375 23.11 -4.31 17.77
N ILE A 376 22.19 -4.89 17.01
CA ILE A 376 22.47 -5.38 15.66
C ILE A 376 22.74 -4.20 14.71
N ILE A 377 21.91 -3.15 14.78
CA ILE A 377 22.08 -1.94 13.99
C ILE A 377 23.42 -1.25 14.32
N ALA A 378 23.76 -1.12 15.60
CA ALA A 378 25.03 -0.54 16.04
C ALA A 378 26.23 -1.35 15.53
N ALA A 379 26.14 -2.68 15.52
CA ALA A 379 27.17 -3.56 14.97
C ALA A 379 27.35 -3.36 13.46
N LEU A 380 26.25 -3.22 12.71
CA LEU A 380 26.27 -2.93 11.27
C LEU A 380 26.90 -1.56 10.97
N GLN A 381 26.51 -0.54 11.70
CA GLN A 381 27.07 0.82 11.55
C GLN A 381 28.57 0.83 11.84
N ALA A 382 29.01 0.12 12.88
CA ALA A 382 30.43 0.02 13.21
C ALA A 382 31.24 -0.71 12.11
N ILE A 383 30.64 -1.69 11.45
CA ILE A 383 31.27 -2.39 10.33
C ILE A 383 31.37 -1.45 9.11
N ASP A 384 30.31 -0.72 8.79
CA ASP A 384 30.27 0.22 7.67
C ASP A 384 31.27 1.37 7.82
N GLU A 385 31.39 1.93 9.03
CA GLU A 385 32.41 2.94 9.33
C GLU A 385 33.85 2.43 9.15
N ARG A 386 34.14 1.19 9.51
CA ARG A 386 35.46 0.58 9.28
C ARG A 386 35.76 0.45 7.79
N ARG A 387 34.81 -0.05 7.00
CA ARG A 387 34.96 -0.18 5.55
C ARG A 387 35.21 1.16 4.86
N THR A 388 34.45 2.18 5.27
CA THR A 388 34.62 3.53 4.71
C THR A 388 36.03 4.07 5.00
N LYS A 389 36.55 3.80 6.19
CA LYS A 389 37.93 4.21 6.59
C LYS A 389 39.00 3.41 5.82
N GLU A 390 38.79 2.11 5.64
CA GLU A 390 39.71 1.24 4.88
C GLU A 390 39.77 1.61 3.40
N SER A 391 38.61 1.94 2.79
CA SER A 391 38.53 2.41 1.40
C SER A 391 39.25 3.75 1.21
N ALA A 392 39.05 4.68 2.13
CA ALA A 392 39.73 6.00 2.11
C ALA A 392 41.23 5.89 2.32
N SER A 393 41.72 4.92 3.11
CA SER A 393 43.15 4.69 3.30
C SER A 393 43.80 4.01 2.09
N ALA A 394 43.07 3.12 1.38
CA ALA A 394 43.56 2.49 0.18
C ALA A 394 43.72 3.49 -0.99
N GLU A 395 42.77 4.43 -1.13
CA GLU A 395 42.85 5.50 -2.14
C GLU A 395 44.01 6.48 -1.89
N THR A 396 44.41 6.63 -0.63
CA THR A 396 45.56 7.48 -0.27
C THR A 396 46.93 6.80 -0.45
N GLU A 397 46.97 5.47 -0.49
CA GLU A 397 48.20 4.70 -0.76
C GLU A 397 48.47 4.48 -2.26
N GLU A 398 47.42 4.60 -3.11
CA GLU A 398 47.56 4.51 -4.59
C GLU A 398 47.82 5.90 -5.27
N ALA A 399 47.73 7.00 -4.58
CA ALA A 399 47.94 8.37 -5.06
C ALA A 399 49.32 8.91 -4.69
#